data_a01847a9037b06cb101f807a1148e479
#
_entry.id   a01847a9037b06cb101f807a1148e479
#
_cell.length_a   1.000
_cell.length_b   1.000
_cell.length_c   1.000
_cell.angle_alpha   90.00
_cell.angle_beta   90.00
_cell.angle_gamma   90.00
#
_symmetry.space_group_name_H-M   'P 1'
#
loop_
_entity.id
_entity.type
_entity.pdbx_description
1 polymer ?
#
loop_
_entity_poly.entity_id
_entity_poly.type
_entity_poly.pdbx_seq_one_letter_code
_entity_poly.pdbx_strand_id
1 'polypeptide(L)'
;NNTLNVVQDTNHPLLMNQNVEASHMNWVLDEAPKVGDKLMAQIRYRQQKQACTITEINGDKVLVQFDKPQRAVTLGQSLVLYDGEYCLGGGFISNYY
;
A
#
# COMPACT_ATOMS: atom_id res chain seq x y z
N ASN A 1 -24.82 -9.82 11.62
CA ASN A 1 -24.38 -9.96 11.74
C ASN A 1 -23.89 -9.95 11.71
N ASN A 2 -24.34 -10.16 11.89
CA ASN A 2 -23.92 -10.32 11.89
C ASN A 2 -23.59 -10.36 11.54
N THR A 3 -23.99 -10.36 11.60
CA THR A 3 -23.72 -10.41 11.27
C THR A 3 -23.59 -10.11 10.73
N LEU A 4 -24.09 -10.18 10.79
CA LEU A 4 -23.91 -9.85 10.33
C LEU A 4 -23.85 -9.16 9.86
N ASN A 5 -24.07 -9.03 10.01
CA ASN A 5 -23.85 -8.37 9.65
C ASN A 5 -23.51 -7.69 9.15
N VAL A 6 -23.63 -8.36 9.91
CA VAL A 6 -23.53 -7.72 8.63
C VAL A 6 -22.49 -6.61 8.56
N VAL A 7 -21.58 -6.68 7.69
CA VAL A 7 -20.60 -5.60 7.53
C VAL A 7 -21.11 -4.61 6.49
N GLN A 8 -21.90 -3.68 6.93
CA GLN A 8 -22.46 -2.64 6.08
C GLN A 8 -21.74 -1.31 6.29
N ASP A 9 -21.09 -1.16 7.42
CA ASP A 9 -20.41 0.07 7.79
C ASP A 9 -19.07 0.13 7.09
N THR A 10 -18.85 1.13 6.25
CA THR A 10 -17.60 1.29 5.52
C THR A 10 -16.45 1.65 6.44
N ASN A 11 -16.71 2.01 7.67
CA ASN A 11 -15.68 2.28 8.67
C ASN A 11 -15.41 1.09 9.57
N HIS A 12 -15.99 -0.06 9.26
CA HIS A 12 -15.76 -1.24 10.06
C HIS A 12 -14.28 -1.62 10.04
N PRO A 13 -13.68 -1.98 11.20
CA PRO A 13 -12.24 -2.25 11.27
C PRO A 13 -11.78 -3.35 10.31
N LEU A 14 -12.65 -4.30 9.99
CA LEU A 14 -12.28 -5.38 9.07
C LEU A 14 -12.04 -4.90 7.65
N LEU A 15 -12.44 -3.67 7.32
CA LEU A 15 -12.23 -3.07 6.01
C LEU A 15 -11.00 -2.19 5.97
N MET A 16 -10.27 -2.09 7.07
CA MET A 16 -9.09 -1.24 7.17
C MET A 16 -7.84 -2.10 7.25
N ASN A 17 -6.87 -1.79 6.42
CA ASN A 17 -5.60 -2.51 6.39
C ASN A 17 -4.46 -1.53 6.48
N GLN A 18 -3.45 -1.86 7.24
CA GLN A 18 -2.29 -1.00 7.43
C GLN A 18 -1.07 -1.49 6.68
N ASN A 19 -1.00 -2.78 6.41
CA ASN A 19 0.13 -3.38 5.72
C ASN A 19 -0.30 -3.84 4.33
N VAL A 20 0.50 -3.49 3.33
CA VAL A 20 0.19 -3.81 1.94
C VAL A 20 1.44 -4.37 1.28
N GLU A 21 1.29 -5.53 0.63
CA GLU A 21 2.34 -6.13 -0.16
C GLU A 21 2.04 -5.91 -1.63
N ALA A 22 3.03 -5.39 -2.36
CA ALA A 22 2.93 -5.21 -3.80
C ALA A 22 3.94 -6.08 -4.50
N SER A 23 3.55 -6.61 -5.65
CA SER A 23 4.39 -7.45 -6.49
C SER A 23 4.60 -6.79 -7.83
N HIS A 24 5.55 -7.33 -8.60
CA HIS A 24 5.88 -6.82 -9.93
C HIS A 24 6.26 -5.35 -9.89
N MET A 25 7.01 -4.98 -8.85
CA MET A 25 7.45 -3.59 -8.70
C MET A 25 8.35 -3.21 -9.87
N ASN A 26 8.06 -2.08 -10.45
CA ASN A 26 8.83 -1.52 -11.54
C ASN A 26 9.39 -0.18 -11.07
N TRP A 27 10.70 -0.12 -10.88
CA TRP A 27 11.35 1.07 -10.33
C TRP A 27 11.72 2.02 -11.47
N VAL A 28 11.39 3.30 -11.29
CA VAL A 28 11.70 4.31 -12.29
C VAL A 28 13.21 4.53 -12.39
N LEU A 29 13.88 4.50 -11.24
CA LEU A 29 15.33 4.59 -11.18
C LEU A 29 15.89 3.19 -10.90
N ASP A 30 17.19 3.00 -11.18
CA ASP A 30 17.81 1.71 -10.94
C ASP A 30 17.94 1.36 -9.47
N GLU A 31 17.67 2.30 -8.59
CA GLU A 31 17.78 2.08 -7.15
C GLU A 31 16.41 1.91 -6.52
N ALA A 32 16.20 0.77 -5.87
CA ALA A 32 15.03 0.56 -5.06
C ALA A 32 15.23 1.22 -3.69
N PRO A 33 14.14 1.60 -3.00
CA PRO A 33 14.26 2.08 -1.63
C PRO A 33 14.72 0.95 -0.72
N LYS A 34 15.04 1.31 0.52
CA LYS A 34 15.55 0.36 1.51
C LYS A 34 14.54 0.13 2.60
N VAL A 35 14.64 -1.01 3.26
CA VAL A 35 13.83 -1.29 4.45
C VAL A 35 14.08 -0.18 5.48
N GLY A 36 12.98 0.34 6.01
CA GLY A 36 13.03 1.43 6.98
C GLY A 36 12.82 2.80 6.37
N ASP A 37 12.89 2.93 5.05
CA ASP A 37 12.67 4.21 4.39
C ASP A 37 11.22 4.65 4.56
N LYS A 38 11.05 5.93 4.88
CA LYS A 38 9.73 6.54 4.98
C LYS A 38 9.41 7.23 3.67
N LEU A 39 8.33 6.79 3.06
CA LEU A 39 7.93 7.26 1.73
C LEU A 39 6.46 7.64 1.76
N MET A 40 5.99 8.10 0.62
CA MET A 40 4.57 8.32 0.40
C MET A 40 4.08 7.28 -0.60
N ALA A 41 2.82 6.88 -0.46
CA ALA A 41 2.25 5.87 -1.34
C ALA A 41 0.84 6.25 -1.73
N GLN A 42 0.43 5.78 -2.89
CA GLN A 42 -0.91 6.00 -3.41
C GLN A 42 -1.44 4.67 -3.93
N ILE A 43 -2.60 4.25 -3.45
CA ILE A 43 -3.21 2.99 -3.89
C ILE A 43 -4.47 3.22 -4.72
N ARG A 44 -4.89 4.47 -4.89
CA ARG A 44 -6.01 4.83 -5.74
C ARG A 44 -5.65 6.07 -6.54
N TYR A 45 -6.15 6.13 -7.75
CA TYR A 45 -5.80 7.18 -8.69
C TYR A 45 -5.99 8.59 -8.11
N ARG A 46 -7.10 8.83 -7.43
CA ARG A 46 -7.40 10.18 -6.91
C ARG A 46 -7.17 10.30 -5.41
N GLN A 47 -6.54 9.32 -4.82
CA GLN A 47 -6.22 9.38 -3.41
C GLN A 47 -5.08 10.36 -3.17
N GLN A 48 -5.12 11.05 -2.05
CA GLN A 48 -3.94 11.79 -1.60
C GLN A 48 -2.86 10.79 -1.20
N LYS A 49 -1.62 11.18 -1.41
CA LYS A 49 -0.49 10.34 -1.02
C LYS A 49 -0.51 10.12 0.48
N GLN A 50 -0.26 8.91 0.91
CA GLN A 50 -0.29 8.50 2.32
C GLN A 50 1.11 8.13 2.77
N ALA A 51 1.46 8.53 3.98
CA ALA A 51 2.76 8.20 4.55
C ALA A 51 2.85 6.71 4.84
N CYS A 52 4.00 6.13 4.52
CA CYS A 52 4.24 4.72 4.76
C CYS A 52 5.71 4.47 5.01
N THR A 53 6.02 3.28 5.50
CA THR A 53 7.39 2.84 5.74
C THR A 53 7.60 1.51 5.04
N ILE A 54 8.75 1.36 4.38
CA ILE A 54 9.12 0.09 3.78
C ILE A 54 9.51 -0.86 4.91
N THR A 55 8.80 -1.98 5.03
CA THR A 55 9.07 -2.95 6.07
C THR A 55 9.79 -4.19 5.56
N GLU A 56 9.66 -4.48 4.26
CA GLU A 56 10.35 -5.63 3.68
C GLU A 56 10.48 -5.42 2.17
N ILE A 57 11.61 -5.87 1.62
CA ILE A 57 11.84 -5.89 0.19
C ILE A 57 12.36 -7.28 -0.17
N ASN A 58 11.77 -7.90 -1.18
CA ASN A 58 12.13 -9.24 -1.60
C ASN A 58 11.97 -9.35 -3.11
N GLY A 59 13.06 -9.11 -3.83
CA GLY A 59 13.02 -9.13 -5.28
C GLY A 59 12.16 -7.99 -5.80
N ASP A 60 11.14 -8.33 -6.57
CA ASP A 60 10.20 -7.36 -7.11
C ASP A 60 8.99 -7.14 -6.21
N LYS A 61 9.06 -7.65 -4.98
CA LYS A 61 7.99 -7.48 -3.99
C LYS A 61 8.42 -6.48 -2.93
N VAL A 62 7.47 -5.69 -2.47
CA VAL A 62 7.72 -4.75 -1.39
C VAL A 62 6.56 -4.80 -0.42
N LEU A 63 6.87 -4.76 0.87
CA LEU A 63 5.87 -4.68 1.92
C LEU A 63 5.98 -3.31 2.57
N VAL A 64 4.87 -2.60 2.61
CA VAL A 64 4.83 -1.28 3.23
C VAL A 64 3.82 -1.28 4.36
N GLN A 65 4.12 -0.49 5.38
CA GLN A 65 3.20 -0.25 6.48
C GLN A 65 2.80 1.21 6.43
N PHE A 66 1.51 1.46 6.23
CA PHE A 66 1.00 2.82 6.24
C PHE A 66 0.94 3.35 7.67
N ASP A 67 1.19 4.64 7.83
CA ASP A 67 1.06 5.27 9.13
C ASP A 67 -0.37 5.22 9.63
N LYS A 68 -1.32 5.28 8.72
CA LYS A 68 -2.74 5.17 9.02
C LYS A 68 -3.34 4.01 8.24
N PRO A 69 -4.28 3.26 8.83
CA PRO A 69 -4.94 2.19 8.09
C PRO A 69 -5.59 2.71 6.81
N GLN A 70 -5.51 1.90 5.77
CA GLN A 70 -6.09 2.23 4.46
C GLN A 70 -7.40 1.48 4.27
N ARG A 71 -8.35 2.14 3.67
CA ARG A 71 -9.69 1.63 3.54
C ARG A 71 -9.87 0.91 2.21
N ALA A 72 -10.56 -0.22 2.25
CA ALA A 72 -10.97 -0.97 1.05
C ALA A 72 -9.79 -1.30 0.12
N VAL A 73 -8.68 -1.76 0.71
CA VAL A 73 -7.56 -2.26 -0.08
C VAL A 73 -8.00 -3.55 -0.76
N THR A 74 -7.73 -3.68 -2.05
CA THR A 74 -8.09 -4.89 -2.80
C THR A 74 -6.92 -5.35 -3.63
N LEU A 75 -6.92 -6.65 -3.90
CA LEU A 75 -5.89 -7.25 -4.77
C LEU A 75 -6.04 -6.69 -6.18
N GLY A 76 -4.92 -6.49 -6.84
CA GLY A 76 -4.89 -5.98 -8.20
C GLY A 76 -4.87 -4.47 -8.31
N GLN A 77 -5.14 -3.75 -7.23
CA GLN A 77 -4.94 -2.31 -7.22
C GLN A 77 -3.47 -1.98 -7.38
N SER A 78 -3.18 -0.85 -8.00
CA SER A 78 -1.80 -0.39 -8.14
C SER A 78 -1.33 0.25 -6.84
N LEU A 79 -0.07 0.00 -6.50
CA LEU A 79 0.62 0.73 -5.44
C LEU A 79 1.72 1.55 -6.10
N VAL A 80 1.72 2.86 -5.89
CA VAL A 80 2.76 3.74 -6.43
C VAL A 80 3.46 4.40 -5.26
N LEU A 81 4.78 4.37 -5.28
CA LEU A 81 5.60 4.93 -4.21
C LEU A 81 6.25 6.22 -4.67
N TYR A 82 6.36 7.16 -3.74
CA TYR A 82 6.91 8.49 -4.00
C TYR A 82 7.89 8.87 -2.90
N ASP A 83 8.93 9.59 -3.29
CA ASP A 83 9.79 10.31 -2.35
C ASP A 83 9.51 11.79 -2.57
N GLY A 84 8.70 12.37 -1.67
CA GLY A 84 8.19 13.70 -1.91
C GLY A 84 7.31 13.73 -3.16
N GLU A 85 7.74 14.47 -4.16
CA GLU A 85 7.00 14.55 -5.43
C GLU A 85 7.56 13.60 -6.48
N TYR A 86 8.64 12.90 -6.20
CA TYR A 86 9.29 12.02 -7.17
C TYR A 86 8.67 10.63 -7.11
N CYS A 87 8.18 10.15 -8.24
CA CYS A 87 7.69 8.79 -8.36
C CYS A 87 8.86 7.83 -8.39
N LEU A 88 8.88 6.89 -7.44
CA LEU A 88 9.95 5.90 -7.36
C LEU A 88 9.63 4.65 -8.16
N GLY A 89 8.36 4.31 -8.28
CA GLY A 89 7.94 3.13 -8.98
C GLY A 89 6.59 2.64 -8.49
N GLY A 90 6.12 1.56 -9.05
CA GLY A 90 4.85 1.00 -8.68
C GLY A 90 4.72 -0.46 -9.05
N GLY A 91 3.71 -1.10 -8.50
CA GLY A 91 3.38 -2.49 -8.76
C GLY A 91 1.92 -2.75 -8.44
N PHE A 92 1.58 -4.03 -8.30
CA PHE A 92 0.20 -4.42 -8.03
C PHE A 92 0.09 -5.01 -6.64
N ILE A 93 -0.98 -4.66 -5.92
CA ILE A 93 -1.21 -5.18 -4.59
C ILE A 93 -1.49 -6.68 -4.70
N SER A 94 -0.68 -7.48 -4.03
CA SER A 94 -0.80 -8.93 -4.04
C SER A 94 -1.22 -9.48 -2.69
N ASN A 95 -1.15 -8.67 -1.63
CA ASN A 95 -1.62 -9.09 -0.31
C ASN A 95 -1.80 -7.85 0.56
N TYR A 96 -2.57 -7.99 1.64
CA TYR A 96 -2.75 -6.90 2.59
C TYR A 96 -3.16 -7.49 3.94
N TYR A 97 -2.85 -6.76 5.01
CA TYR A 97 -3.10 -7.21 6.37
C TYR A 97 -3.67 -6.12 7.25
#